data_eb2db478e403c84c008ef659618b8758
#
_entry.id   eb2db478e403c84c008ef659618b8758
#
_cell.length_a   1.000
_cell.length_b   1.000
_cell.length_c   1.000
_cell.angle_alpha   90.00
_cell.angle_beta   90.00
_cell.angle_gamma   90.00
#
_symmetry.space_group_name_H-M   'P 1'
#
loop_
_entity.id
_entity.type
_entity.pdbx_description
1 polymer ?
#
loop_
_entity_poly.entity_id
_entity_poly.type
_entity_poly.pdbx_seq_one_letter_code
_entity_poly.pdbx_strand_id
1 'polypeptide(L)'
;MFAGLILAEAGLRPIVLERGKDIQRRQQDVNAFWQQHILNEESNVQFGEGGAGTFSDGKLTTGIKSPFIRQVLQELYEAGAPEEILYAAKPHIGTDRLAVVVQNIRKKIERLGGEVRLECRLENLILANGFIHGVTYSHLGQTVDMETDAVILAIGHSARDTVEMLYKNGAQIIQKPFSVGARIEHPQKLIDKAQYGAFAGHPKLL
;
A
#
# COMPACT_ATOMS: atom_id res chain seq x y z
N MET A 1 4.61 1.87 -5.16
CA MET A 1 5.56 2.80 -4.53
C MET A 1 6.99 2.22 -4.50
N PHE A 2 7.31 1.12 -3.77
CA PHE A 2 8.68 0.56 -3.72
C PHE A 2 9.25 0.13 -5.08
N ALA A 3 8.47 -0.51 -5.96
CA ALA A 3 8.93 -0.83 -7.30
C ALA A 3 9.35 0.44 -8.08
N GLY A 4 8.53 1.50 -8.01
CA GLY A 4 8.86 2.78 -8.61
C GLY A 4 10.12 3.42 -8.01
N LEU A 5 10.31 3.32 -6.69
CA LEU A 5 11.51 3.83 -6.02
C LEU A 5 12.79 3.13 -6.52
N ILE A 6 12.80 1.81 -6.51
CA ILE A 6 13.97 1.01 -6.95
C ILE A 6 14.29 1.26 -8.43
N LEU A 7 13.27 1.37 -9.29
CA LEU A 7 13.48 1.70 -10.70
C LEU A 7 14.04 3.12 -10.88
N ALA A 8 13.56 4.10 -10.11
CA ALA A 8 14.08 5.46 -10.15
C ALA A 8 15.54 5.53 -9.65
N GLU A 9 15.89 4.81 -8.58
CA GLU A 9 17.26 4.70 -8.08
C GLU A 9 18.21 4.02 -9.07
N ALA A 10 17.70 3.09 -9.88
CA ALA A 10 18.44 2.47 -10.98
C ALA A 10 18.59 3.40 -12.21
N GLY A 11 18.16 4.65 -12.15
CA GLY A 11 18.24 5.61 -13.25
C GLY A 11 17.16 5.42 -14.33
N LEU A 12 16.20 4.52 -14.12
CA LEU A 12 15.01 4.40 -14.96
C LEU A 12 14.01 5.47 -14.55
N ARG A 13 13.17 5.88 -15.47
CA ARG A 13 12.12 6.90 -15.24
C ARG A 13 10.75 6.24 -15.16
N PRO A 14 10.41 5.59 -14.03
CA PRO A 14 9.13 4.91 -13.88
C PRO A 14 7.97 5.90 -13.81
N ILE A 15 6.84 5.50 -14.34
CA ILE A 15 5.55 6.17 -14.14
C ILE A 15 4.73 5.29 -13.21
N VAL A 16 4.39 5.81 -12.03
CA VAL A 16 3.53 5.14 -11.05
C VAL A 16 2.12 5.69 -11.18
N LEU A 17 1.17 4.84 -11.56
CA LEU A 17 -0.25 5.20 -11.59
C LEU A 17 -0.90 4.78 -10.26
N GLU A 18 -1.55 5.71 -9.57
CA GLU A 18 -2.36 5.46 -8.37
C GLU A 18 -3.78 5.98 -8.63
N ARG A 19 -4.78 5.12 -8.42
CA ARG A 19 -6.18 5.46 -8.68
C ARG A 19 -6.74 6.50 -7.73
N GLY A 20 -6.27 6.52 -6.49
CA GLY A 20 -6.73 7.45 -5.48
C GLY A 20 -5.94 8.75 -5.41
N LYS A 21 -6.31 9.57 -4.44
CA LYS A 21 -5.74 10.89 -4.22
C LYS A 21 -4.41 10.84 -3.42
N ASP A 22 -3.73 11.98 -3.36
CA ASP A 22 -2.62 12.19 -2.44
C ASP A 22 -3.08 12.03 -0.98
N ILE A 23 -2.11 11.81 -0.10
CA ILE A 23 -2.38 11.48 1.29
C ILE A 23 -3.24 12.52 2.02
N GLN A 24 -3.10 13.80 1.69
CA GLN A 24 -3.83 14.87 2.37
C GLN A 24 -5.31 14.88 1.96
N ARG A 25 -5.59 14.81 0.66
CA ARG A 25 -6.96 14.74 0.13
C ARG A 25 -7.61 13.39 0.45
N ARG A 26 -6.84 12.32 0.41
CA ARG A 26 -7.27 10.98 0.81
C ARG A 26 -7.70 10.94 2.27
N GLN A 27 -6.99 11.62 3.18
CA GLN A 27 -7.38 11.73 4.59
C GLN A 27 -8.78 12.36 4.74
N GLN A 28 -9.13 13.33 3.89
CA GLN A 28 -10.46 13.94 3.91
C GLN A 28 -11.53 12.93 3.49
N ASP A 29 -11.27 12.14 2.42
CA ASP A 29 -12.21 11.08 1.98
C ASP A 29 -12.40 10.00 3.06
N VAL A 30 -11.32 9.59 3.72
CA VAL A 30 -11.37 8.61 4.82
C VAL A 30 -12.14 9.16 6.02
N ASN A 31 -11.94 10.43 6.39
CA ASN A 31 -12.69 11.07 7.45
C ASN A 31 -14.19 11.21 7.10
N ALA A 32 -14.52 11.56 5.85
CA ALA A 32 -15.90 11.62 5.39
C ALA A 32 -16.59 10.24 5.48
N PHE A 33 -15.86 9.18 5.13
CA PHE A 33 -16.37 7.82 5.29
C PHE A 33 -16.63 7.45 6.76
N TRP A 34 -15.71 7.71 7.65
CA TRP A 34 -15.86 7.35 9.07
C TRP A 34 -16.90 8.18 9.82
N GLN A 35 -17.02 9.46 9.49
CA GLN A 35 -17.88 10.37 10.22
C GLN A 35 -19.26 10.54 9.59
N GLN A 36 -19.36 10.43 8.26
CA GLN A 36 -20.55 10.75 7.49
C GLN A 36 -21.08 9.57 6.65
N HIS A 37 -20.35 8.41 6.65
CA HIS A 37 -20.65 7.24 5.83
C HIS A 37 -20.63 7.51 4.32
N ILE A 38 -19.87 8.52 3.87
CA ILE A 38 -19.71 8.87 2.46
C ILE A 38 -18.45 8.15 1.94
N LEU A 39 -18.66 7.12 1.12
CA LEU A 39 -17.56 6.37 0.51
C LEU A 39 -17.19 7.01 -0.84
N ASN A 40 -15.90 7.35 -1.00
CA ASN A 40 -15.30 7.60 -2.31
C ASN A 40 -14.70 6.28 -2.81
N GLU A 41 -15.25 5.73 -3.90
CA GLU A 41 -14.84 4.41 -4.41
C GLU A 41 -13.40 4.40 -4.94
N GLU A 42 -12.89 5.53 -5.42
CA GLU A 42 -11.55 5.67 -5.98
C GLU A 42 -10.50 6.11 -4.94
N SER A 43 -10.92 6.72 -3.83
CA SER A 43 -10.01 7.24 -2.80
C SER A 43 -10.58 6.99 -1.40
N ASN A 44 -10.00 6.03 -0.69
CA ASN A 44 -10.53 5.55 0.60
C ASN A 44 -9.43 4.81 1.40
N VAL A 45 -9.81 3.97 2.36
CA VAL A 45 -8.87 3.18 3.17
C VAL A 45 -8.08 2.16 2.34
N GLN A 46 -8.60 1.72 1.18
CA GLN A 46 -7.95 0.73 0.32
C GLN A 46 -7.08 1.37 -0.78
N PHE A 47 -7.56 2.47 -1.37
CA PHE A 47 -6.96 3.13 -2.53
C PHE A 47 -6.50 4.54 -2.19
N GLY A 48 -5.41 4.94 -2.83
CA GLY A 48 -4.76 6.23 -2.69
C GLY A 48 -3.30 6.12 -2.30
N GLU A 49 -2.62 7.22 -2.29
CA GLU A 49 -1.18 7.32 -2.01
C GLU A 49 -0.79 6.54 -0.75
N GLY A 50 0.16 5.61 -0.89
CA GLY A 50 0.65 4.73 0.19
C GLY A 50 -0.13 3.43 0.36
N GLY A 51 -1.26 3.24 -0.35
CA GLY A 51 -2.06 2.02 -0.29
C GLY A 51 -2.78 1.81 1.05
N ALA A 52 -3.36 0.62 1.26
CA ALA A 52 -4.15 0.30 2.44
C ALA A 52 -3.37 0.38 3.77
N GLY A 53 -2.04 0.22 3.72
CA GLY A 53 -1.18 0.28 4.89
C GLY A 53 -1.12 1.66 5.56
N THR A 54 -1.36 2.74 4.83
CA THR A 54 -1.22 4.12 5.32
C THR A 54 -2.13 4.44 6.50
N PHE A 55 -3.33 3.85 6.55
CA PHE A 55 -4.29 4.02 7.65
C PHE A 55 -4.30 2.85 8.64
N SER A 56 -3.23 2.06 8.66
CA SER A 56 -3.00 1.00 9.65
C SER A 56 -2.04 1.49 10.74
N ASP A 57 -1.77 0.65 11.75
CA ASP A 57 -0.76 0.93 12.77
C ASP A 57 0.67 1.05 12.19
N GLY A 58 0.85 0.81 10.89
CA GLY A 58 2.18 0.79 10.28
C GLY A 58 3.08 -0.33 10.78
N LYS A 59 2.49 -1.48 11.13
CA LYS A 59 3.24 -2.68 11.52
C LYS A 59 4.05 -3.19 10.34
N LEU A 60 5.36 -3.41 10.56
CA LEU A 60 6.32 -3.83 9.53
C LEU A 60 6.73 -5.30 9.66
N THR A 61 6.05 -6.06 10.51
CA THR A 61 6.33 -7.50 10.68
C THR A 61 5.87 -8.29 9.45
N THR A 62 6.71 -9.21 8.99
CA THR A 62 6.42 -10.10 7.87
C THR A 62 6.79 -11.55 8.21
N GLY A 63 6.07 -12.51 7.64
CA GLY A 63 6.37 -13.94 7.76
C GLY A 63 7.40 -14.44 6.74
N ILE A 64 7.81 -13.63 5.76
CA ILE A 64 8.82 -14.03 4.79
C ILE A 64 10.25 -13.81 5.31
N LYS A 65 11.18 -14.63 4.83
CA LYS A 65 12.61 -14.43 5.04
C LYS A 65 13.22 -13.94 3.73
N SER A 66 13.63 -12.68 3.67
CA SER A 66 14.21 -12.08 2.46
C SER A 66 15.37 -11.16 2.83
N PRO A 67 16.48 -11.16 2.07
CA PRO A 67 17.58 -10.20 2.25
C PRO A 67 17.14 -8.74 2.02
N PHE A 68 16.08 -8.52 1.26
CA PHE A 68 15.55 -7.20 0.96
C PHE A 68 14.77 -6.54 2.09
N ILE A 69 14.41 -7.27 3.17
CA ILE A 69 13.71 -6.69 4.32
C ILE A 69 14.48 -5.49 4.89
N ARG A 70 15.79 -5.65 5.06
CA ARG A 70 16.62 -4.58 5.61
C ARG A 70 16.66 -3.35 4.70
N GLN A 71 16.71 -3.55 3.39
CA GLN A 71 16.65 -2.45 2.43
C GLN A 71 15.32 -1.69 2.52
N VAL A 72 14.19 -2.40 2.61
CA VAL A 72 12.87 -1.77 2.78
C VAL A 72 12.80 -0.95 4.07
N LEU A 73 13.31 -1.48 5.19
CA LEU A 73 13.35 -0.75 6.46
C LEU A 73 14.25 0.47 6.38
N GLN A 74 15.39 0.37 5.70
CA GLN A 74 16.31 1.49 5.49
C GLN A 74 15.64 2.62 4.68
N GLU A 75 14.97 2.28 3.58
CA GLU A 75 14.22 3.25 2.76
C GLU A 75 13.12 3.95 3.57
N LEU A 76 12.40 3.23 4.41
CA LEU A 76 11.39 3.81 5.29
C LEU A 76 12.02 4.76 6.32
N TYR A 77 13.16 4.39 6.91
CA TYR A 77 13.92 5.24 7.83
C TYR A 77 14.41 6.52 7.14
N GLU A 78 15.02 6.42 5.98
CA GLU A 78 15.49 7.56 5.20
C GLU A 78 14.34 8.48 4.76
N ALA A 79 13.14 7.92 4.58
CA ALA A 79 11.93 8.68 4.31
C ALA A 79 11.30 9.32 5.55
N GLY A 80 11.86 9.10 6.76
CA GLY A 80 11.44 9.76 8.01
C GLY A 80 10.73 8.86 9.02
N ALA A 81 10.80 7.54 8.84
CA ALA A 81 10.36 6.62 9.88
C ALA A 81 11.32 6.66 11.09
N PRO A 82 10.86 6.27 12.29
CA PRO A 82 11.71 6.25 13.47
C PRO A 82 12.84 5.23 13.31
N GLU A 83 14.02 5.54 13.86
CA GLU A 83 15.21 4.68 13.78
C GLU A 83 14.99 3.29 14.38
N GLU A 84 14.11 3.20 15.37
CA GLU A 84 13.76 1.95 16.06
C GLU A 84 13.30 0.85 15.11
N ILE A 85 12.77 1.19 13.93
CA ILE A 85 12.33 0.18 12.95
C ILE A 85 13.49 -0.69 12.43
N LEU A 86 14.74 -0.20 12.52
CA LEU A 86 15.92 -0.90 12.02
C LEU A 86 16.37 -2.05 12.93
N TYR A 87 16.00 -2.01 14.22
CA TYR A 87 16.46 -2.99 15.22
C TYR A 87 15.36 -3.56 16.12
N ALA A 88 14.16 -2.99 16.14
CA ALA A 88 13.07 -3.49 16.95
C ALA A 88 12.59 -4.87 16.48
N ALA A 89 12.28 -5.77 17.40
CA ALA A 89 11.77 -7.10 17.07
C ALA A 89 10.36 -7.06 16.42
N LYS A 90 9.58 -6.04 16.73
CA LYS A 90 8.25 -5.78 16.15
C LYS A 90 8.15 -4.33 15.70
N PRO A 91 8.83 -3.99 14.59
CA PRO A 91 8.89 -2.61 14.12
C PRO A 91 7.54 -2.10 13.67
N HIS A 92 7.24 -0.84 13.99
CA HIS A 92 6.06 -0.11 13.50
C HIS A 92 6.38 1.38 13.35
N ILE A 93 5.70 2.06 12.45
CA ILE A 93 5.96 3.48 12.16
C ILE A 93 4.99 4.39 12.91
N GLY A 94 3.74 3.97 13.10
CA GLY A 94 2.65 4.82 13.55
C GLY A 94 1.95 5.53 12.39
N THR A 95 0.64 5.73 12.52
CA THR A 95 -0.22 6.28 11.46
C THR A 95 0.09 7.74 11.12
N ASP A 96 0.48 8.53 12.12
CA ASP A 96 0.85 9.94 12.00
C ASP A 96 2.11 10.15 11.16
N ARG A 97 3.14 9.33 11.40
CA ARG A 97 4.41 9.40 10.67
C ARG A 97 4.35 8.75 9.29
N LEU A 98 3.55 7.71 9.14
CA LEU A 98 3.47 6.95 7.90
C LEU A 98 3.02 7.82 6.71
N ALA A 99 2.12 8.77 6.93
CA ALA A 99 1.72 9.75 5.93
C ALA A 99 2.91 10.58 5.39
N VAL A 100 3.79 11.03 6.28
CA VAL A 100 4.99 11.78 5.92
C VAL A 100 6.00 10.91 5.17
N VAL A 101 6.22 9.69 5.65
CA VAL A 101 7.12 8.71 5.01
C VAL A 101 6.69 8.43 3.58
N VAL A 102 5.41 8.17 3.35
CA VAL A 102 4.85 7.90 2.03
C VAL A 102 5.05 9.09 1.07
N GLN A 103 4.77 10.31 1.52
CA GLN A 103 5.02 11.53 0.74
C GLN A 103 6.50 11.70 0.39
N ASN A 104 7.39 11.42 1.32
CA ASN A 104 8.83 11.57 1.12
C ASN A 104 9.35 10.53 0.10
N ILE A 105 8.82 9.31 0.11
CA ILE A 105 9.12 8.30 -0.93
C ILE A 105 8.66 8.79 -2.29
N ARG A 106 7.43 9.33 -2.42
CA ARG A 106 6.96 9.91 -3.67
C ARG A 106 7.90 11.01 -4.17
N LYS A 107 8.22 11.98 -3.31
CA LYS A 107 9.13 13.07 -3.66
C LYS A 107 10.53 12.57 -4.04
N LYS A 108 11.01 11.46 -3.44
CA LYS A 108 12.28 10.82 -3.82
C LYS A 108 12.20 10.26 -5.24
N ILE A 109 11.11 9.56 -5.59
CA ILE A 109 10.87 9.06 -6.95
C ILE A 109 10.88 10.21 -7.97
N GLU A 110 10.10 11.27 -7.70
CA GLU A 110 9.99 12.45 -8.57
C GLU A 110 11.35 13.16 -8.75
N ARG A 111 12.10 13.34 -7.68
CA ARG A 111 13.45 13.94 -7.71
C ARG A 111 14.46 13.13 -8.51
N LEU A 112 14.29 11.81 -8.56
CA LEU A 112 15.12 10.89 -9.35
C LEU A 112 14.66 10.79 -10.82
N GLY A 113 13.66 11.58 -11.23
CA GLY A 113 13.17 11.65 -12.60
C GLY A 113 12.03 10.68 -12.94
N GLY A 114 11.48 9.98 -11.95
CA GLY A 114 10.22 9.25 -12.10
C GLY A 114 9.01 10.16 -11.98
N GLU A 115 7.83 9.62 -12.25
CA GLU A 115 6.55 10.32 -12.11
C GLU A 115 5.61 9.51 -11.21
N VAL A 116 4.82 10.20 -10.38
CA VAL A 116 3.70 9.59 -9.64
C VAL A 116 2.42 10.33 -10.01
N ARG A 117 1.58 9.66 -10.79
CA ARG A 117 0.31 10.19 -11.28
C ARG A 117 -0.81 9.67 -10.38
N LEU A 118 -1.42 10.57 -9.65
CA LEU A 118 -2.55 10.30 -8.76
C LEU A 118 -3.88 10.48 -9.51
N GLU A 119 -4.96 9.91 -8.98
CA GLU A 119 -6.28 9.91 -9.61
C GLU A 119 -6.24 9.31 -11.03
N CYS A 120 -5.34 8.33 -11.22
CA CYS A 120 -5.11 7.62 -12.47
C CYS A 120 -5.42 6.14 -12.28
N ARG A 121 -6.61 5.70 -12.72
CA ARG A 121 -7.05 4.31 -12.64
C ARG A 121 -6.68 3.58 -13.92
N LEU A 122 -5.99 2.44 -13.79
CA LEU A 122 -5.74 1.53 -14.90
C LEU A 122 -7.05 0.93 -15.40
N GLU A 123 -7.37 1.13 -16.68
CA GLU A 123 -8.59 0.64 -17.32
C GLU A 123 -8.33 -0.58 -18.20
N ASN A 124 -7.19 -0.61 -18.89
CA ASN A 124 -6.88 -1.68 -19.82
C ASN A 124 -5.38 -1.82 -20.07
N LEU A 125 -4.99 -2.99 -20.58
CA LEU A 125 -3.68 -3.25 -21.18
C LEU A 125 -3.79 -3.20 -22.69
N ILE A 126 -2.92 -2.48 -23.35
CA ILE A 126 -2.80 -2.46 -24.82
C ILE A 126 -1.85 -3.60 -25.19
N LEU A 127 -2.41 -4.65 -25.80
CA LEU A 127 -1.69 -5.86 -26.16
C LEU A 127 -1.65 -6.03 -27.67
N ALA A 128 -0.50 -6.42 -28.21
CA ALA A 128 -0.36 -6.84 -29.60
C ALA A 128 0.59 -8.07 -29.67
N ASN A 129 0.18 -9.11 -30.39
CA ASN A 129 0.93 -10.35 -30.55
C ASN A 129 1.39 -11.01 -29.23
N GLY A 130 0.61 -10.83 -28.15
CA GLY A 130 0.92 -11.40 -26.83
C GLY A 130 1.90 -10.54 -26.00
N PHE A 131 2.31 -9.38 -26.47
CA PHE A 131 3.21 -8.45 -25.78
C PHE A 131 2.46 -7.19 -25.35
N ILE A 132 2.94 -6.55 -24.28
CA ILE A 132 2.44 -5.26 -23.82
C ILE A 132 3.03 -4.17 -24.72
N HIS A 133 2.17 -3.29 -25.24
CA HIS A 133 2.51 -2.10 -25.99
C HIS A 133 2.07 -0.82 -25.29
N GLY A 134 1.28 -0.93 -24.24
CA GLY A 134 0.84 0.24 -23.51
C GLY A 134 -0.25 -0.11 -22.48
N VAL A 135 -0.74 0.95 -21.88
CA VAL A 135 -1.86 0.90 -20.93
C VAL A 135 -2.86 2.02 -21.29
N THR A 136 -4.13 1.73 -21.04
CA THR A 136 -5.20 2.73 -21.01
C THR A 136 -5.52 3.03 -19.55
N TYR A 137 -5.52 4.28 -19.14
CA TYR A 137 -5.93 4.70 -17.81
C TYR A 137 -6.91 5.87 -17.86
N SER A 138 -7.76 6.01 -16.86
CA SER A 138 -8.61 7.18 -16.68
C SER A 138 -7.96 8.17 -15.73
N HIS A 139 -8.05 9.45 -16.05
CA HIS A 139 -7.64 10.56 -15.19
C HIS A 139 -8.69 11.66 -15.24
N LEU A 140 -9.29 11.97 -14.11
CA LEU A 140 -10.35 13.00 -13.98
C LEU A 140 -11.47 12.86 -15.03
N GLY A 141 -11.90 11.62 -15.29
CA GLY A 141 -12.96 11.33 -16.26
C GLY A 141 -12.53 11.30 -17.74
N GLN A 142 -11.26 11.52 -18.02
CA GLN A 142 -10.70 11.39 -19.37
C GLN A 142 -9.93 10.07 -19.51
N THR A 143 -10.08 9.42 -20.63
CA THR A 143 -9.32 8.21 -20.97
C THR A 143 -8.04 8.60 -21.71
N VAL A 144 -6.92 8.04 -21.29
CA VAL A 144 -5.58 8.31 -21.84
C VAL A 144 -4.90 6.98 -22.15
N ASP A 145 -4.39 6.87 -23.36
CA ASP A 145 -3.49 5.77 -23.75
C ASP A 145 -2.04 6.21 -23.56
N MET A 146 -1.22 5.31 -23.03
CA MET A 146 0.20 5.53 -22.79
C MET A 146 0.99 4.33 -23.27
N GLU A 147 1.93 4.56 -24.16
CA GLU A 147 2.84 3.52 -24.67
C GLU A 147 3.85 3.11 -23.57
N THR A 148 4.06 1.81 -23.44
CA THR A 148 5.08 1.21 -22.58
C THR A 148 5.30 -0.25 -22.95
N ASP A 149 6.52 -0.74 -22.80
CA ASP A 149 6.88 -2.13 -23.06
C ASP A 149 6.79 -3.02 -21.80
N ALA A 150 6.64 -2.42 -20.61
CA ALA A 150 6.62 -3.16 -19.35
C ALA A 150 5.66 -2.54 -18.34
N VAL A 151 4.92 -3.40 -17.65
CA VAL A 151 3.97 -3.00 -16.59
C VAL A 151 4.21 -3.86 -15.36
N ILE A 152 4.38 -3.20 -14.20
CA ILE A 152 4.43 -3.86 -12.89
C ILE A 152 3.08 -3.66 -12.21
N LEU A 153 2.32 -4.74 -12.03
CA LEU A 153 1.04 -4.72 -11.35
C LEU A 153 1.24 -4.87 -9.83
N ALA A 154 1.00 -3.80 -9.09
CA ALA A 154 1.09 -3.76 -7.63
C ALA A 154 -0.22 -3.22 -7.02
N ILE A 155 -1.35 -3.71 -7.51
CA ILE A 155 -2.71 -3.19 -7.32
C ILE A 155 -3.34 -3.53 -5.96
N GLY A 156 -2.69 -4.38 -5.15
CA GLY A 156 -3.30 -4.91 -3.93
C GLY A 156 -4.44 -5.91 -4.23
N HIS A 157 -5.10 -6.40 -3.19
CA HIS A 157 -6.14 -7.41 -3.33
C HIS A 157 -7.55 -6.83 -3.53
N SER A 158 -7.73 -5.53 -3.34
CA SER A 158 -9.06 -4.88 -3.38
C SER A 158 -9.44 -4.37 -4.77
N ALA A 159 -8.51 -4.27 -5.71
CA ALA A 159 -8.73 -3.81 -7.09
C ALA A 159 -9.37 -4.91 -7.96
N ARG A 160 -10.61 -5.29 -7.62
CA ARG A 160 -11.34 -6.40 -8.27
C ARG A 160 -11.63 -6.10 -9.73
N ASP A 161 -11.95 -4.87 -10.06
CA ASP A 161 -12.14 -4.35 -11.41
C ASP A 161 -10.90 -4.57 -12.28
N THR A 162 -9.72 -4.24 -11.76
CA THR A 162 -8.44 -4.49 -12.45
C THR A 162 -8.17 -5.99 -12.62
N VAL A 163 -8.44 -6.81 -11.60
CA VAL A 163 -8.29 -8.28 -11.72
C VAL A 163 -9.23 -8.85 -12.78
N GLU A 164 -10.47 -8.36 -12.84
CA GLU A 164 -11.45 -8.76 -13.87
C GLU A 164 -11.00 -8.34 -15.27
N MET A 165 -10.46 -7.13 -15.42
CA MET A 165 -9.88 -6.64 -16.67
C MET A 165 -8.73 -7.53 -17.12
N LEU A 166 -7.80 -7.86 -16.22
CA LEU A 166 -6.67 -8.77 -16.52
C LEU A 166 -7.16 -10.14 -17.00
N TYR A 167 -8.16 -10.71 -16.33
CA TYR A 167 -8.77 -11.98 -16.74
C TYR A 167 -9.38 -11.89 -18.13
N LYS A 168 -10.13 -10.83 -18.44
CA LYS A 168 -10.71 -10.59 -19.77
C LYS A 168 -9.64 -10.43 -20.86
N ASN A 169 -8.47 -9.90 -20.51
CA ASN A 169 -7.31 -9.79 -21.41
C ASN A 169 -6.50 -11.10 -21.54
N GLY A 170 -6.99 -12.20 -20.97
CA GLY A 170 -6.37 -13.53 -21.11
C GLY A 170 -5.25 -13.82 -20.11
N ALA A 171 -5.07 -13.00 -19.07
CA ALA A 171 -4.12 -13.32 -18.01
C ALA A 171 -4.51 -14.61 -17.29
N GLN A 172 -3.55 -15.50 -17.09
CA GLN A 172 -3.76 -16.72 -16.34
C GLN A 172 -3.90 -16.40 -14.84
N ILE A 173 -5.09 -16.60 -14.30
CA ILE A 173 -5.39 -16.38 -12.88
C ILE A 173 -5.64 -17.73 -12.22
N ILE A 174 -4.95 -18.00 -11.11
CA ILE A 174 -5.12 -19.22 -10.32
C ILE A 174 -5.66 -18.88 -8.93
N GLN A 175 -6.52 -19.73 -8.41
CA GLN A 175 -7.01 -19.60 -7.04
C GLN A 175 -5.88 -19.87 -6.04
N LYS A 176 -5.83 -19.09 -4.99
CA LYS A 176 -4.88 -19.24 -3.91
C LYS A 176 -5.62 -19.28 -2.56
N PRO A 177 -5.31 -20.24 -1.67
CA PRO A 177 -5.90 -20.25 -0.34
C PRO A 177 -5.51 -19.01 0.44
N PHE A 178 -6.42 -18.54 1.29
CA PHE A 178 -6.20 -17.42 2.20
C PHE A 178 -6.73 -17.76 3.59
N SER A 179 -6.23 -17.05 4.60
CA SER A 179 -6.68 -17.23 5.97
C SER A 179 -8.02 -16.55 6.20
N VAL A 180 -8.96 -17.27 6.80
CA VAL A 180 -10.26 -16.74 7.23
C VAL A 180 -10.34 -16.85 8.74
N GLY A 181 -10.82 -15.80 9.39
CA GLY A 181 -11.01 -15.78 10.83
C GLY A 181 -12.01 -14.71 11.25
N ALA A 182 -12.47 -14.82 12.49
CA ALA A 182 -13.30 -13.83 13.13
C ALA A 182 -12.46 -13.01 14.12
N ARG A 183 -12.77 -11.71 14.24
CA ARG A 183 -12.26 -10.89 15.33
C ARG A 183 -13.09 -11.15 16.56
N ILE A 184 -12.41 -11.47 17.67
CA ILE A 184 -13.02 -11.60 18.98
C ILE A 184 -12.46 -10.50 19.87
N GLU A 185 -13.32 -9.84 20.62
CA GLU A 185 -12.94 -8.82 21.61
C GLU A 185 -13.27 -9.33 23.01
N HIS A 186 -12.35 -9.12 23.94
CA HIS A 186 -12.50 -9.47 25.34
C HIS A 186 -12.07 -8.30 26.24
N PRO A 187 -12.65 -8.16 27.45
CA PRO A 187 -12.07 -7.28 28.45
C PRO A 187 -10.62 -7.70 28.76
N GLN A 188 -9.68 -6.75 28.75
CA GLN A 188 -8.25 -7.01 28.98
C GLN A 188 -8.01 -7.84 30.24
N LYS A 189 -8.71 -7.52 31.34
CA LYS A 189 -8.61 -8.25 32.63
C LYS A 189 -8.89 -9.76 32.51
N LEU A 190 -9.76 -10.16 31.57
CA LEU A 190 -10.07 -11.58 31.35
C LEU A 190 -8.87 -12.29 30.73
N ILE A 191 -8.24 -11.65 29.76
CA ILE A 191 -7.04 -12.17 29.09
C ILE A 191 -5.86 -12.21 30.06
N ASP A 192 -5.64 -11.13 30.79
CA ASP A 192 -4.55 -11.04 31.79
C ASP A 192 -4.67 -12.16 32.85
N LYS A 193 -5.89 -12.39 33.37
CA LYS A 193 -6.14 -13.46 34.30
C LYS A 193 -5.87 -14.85 33.72
N ALA A 194 -6.27 -15.07 32.45
CA ALA A 194 -6.04 -16.34 31.78
C ALA A 194 -4.54 -16.58 31.47
N GLN A 195 -3.78 -15.55 31.15
CA GLN A 195 -2.35 -15.65 30.80
C GLN A 195 -1.44 -15.64 32.01
N TYR A 196 -1.71 -14.82 33.01
CA TYR A 196 -0.80 -14.53 34.12
C TYR A 196 -1.30 -15.05 35.46
N GLY A 197 -2.53 -15.56 35.55
CA GLY A 197 -3.10 -16.13 36.78
C GLY A 197 -3.05 -15.16 37.97
N ALA A 198 -2.36 -15.53 39.02
CA ALA A 198 -2.19 -14.73 40.25
C ALA A 198 -1.33 -13.45 40.02
N PHE A 199 -0.58 -13.37 38.91
CA PHE A 199 0.26 -12.22 38.58
C PHE A 199 -0.45 -11.20 37.66
N ALA A 200 -1.72 -11.42 37.31
CA ALA A 200 -2.49 -10.48 36.55
C ALA A 200 -2.55 -9.11 37.26
N GLY A 201 -2.21 -8.04 36.51
CA GLY A 201 -2.12 -6.70 37.09
C GLY A 201 -0.77 -6.32 37.73
N HIS A 202 0.23 -7.19 37.64
CA HIS A 202 1.56 -6.86 38.14
C HIS A 202 2.20 -5.76 37.24
N PRO A 203 2.79 -4.70 37.83
CA PRO A 203 3.28 -3.52 37.06
C PRO A 203 4.29 -3.82 35.95
N LYS A 204 5.01 -4.94 36.01
CA LYS A 204 5.95 -5.38 34.97
C LYS A 204 5.29 -6.16 33.83
N LEU A 205 3.98 -6.41 33.90
CA LEU A 205 3.20 -7.16 32.90
C LEU A 205 2.12 -6.29 32.23
N LEU A 206 2.16 -4.99 32.47
CA LEU A 206 1.29 -3.98 31.88
C LEU A 206 1.91 -3.39 30.63
#